data_f26930d3ed42259ff207ca2c741c92b1
#
_entry.id   f26930d3ed42259ff207ca2c741c92b1
#
_cell.length_a   1.000
_cell.length_b   1.000
_cell.length_c   1.000
_cell.angle_alpha   90.00
_cell.angle_beta   90.00
_cell.angle_gamma   90.00
#
_symmetry.space_group_name_H-M   'P 1'
#
loop_
_entity.id
_entity.type
_entity.pdbx_description
1 polymer ?
#
loop_
_entity_poly.entity_id
_entity_poly.type
_entity_poly.pdbx_seq_one_letter_code
_entity_poly.pdbx_strand_id
1 'polypeptide(L)'
;MALPQPLKPINVPQTVQQAFELQRRGKLPQAEKLYADVLSVRPDYFEALHMLAVIKLQSGDPVAALRLMIGALKARPKSPEVLFNYSLVLDALGQYDEALATLDVVLSIKRRFVEAHNNRGAILEKLGRDEEALESIDRALAVKSNHTDALYNRASVLRKLGRYEEALKSFDRVLAVKPDHVKAHNNRGTALEQLGRREDALASYERALALDPNFVEAYNNRGNTLLKLARHEEALACYERALTIEPFHAEVLNNRGNVLAELGRHRDALATCLQAAAIKPNYVNAQWNAGLLQLRLGEFAAGLKQYEWRWKREERAGTQRHYPQPLWLGEVPVAGKTILLHREQGFGDTIQFARYAPLLAKQGARVILEVQPPLKSLLATIGAGIEVIGSGEDVPSFDLHCPLMSLPLAFHTELATIPAEIPYLAAAPERIEHWSGQLPQRRALRVGLVWSGNAVHKDDHNRSIALARLKPLFDVDGIEFISLQKDVRDADAQIMADDPRITDIGRQFGDFDDTAAAVALMDLVIAVDTSVAHLAGALGKPVWVLLPFCPDWRWLTDRADNPWYPTARLFRQPGIGDWEGVVGQVRQALAARLSQNG
;
A
#
# COMPACT_ATOMS: atom_id res chain seq x y z
N MET A 1 -34.35 -25.38 -61.19
CA MET A 1 -34.46 -25.29 -59.72
C MET A 1 -34.69 -26.68 -59.18
N ALA A 2 -33.67 -27.28 -58.56
CA ALA A 2 -33.80 -28.58 -57.96
C ALA A 2 -34.56 -28.42 -56.61
N LEU A 3 -35.61 -29.16 -56.42
CA LEU A 3 -36.36 -29.24 -55.17
C LEU A 3 -35.41 -29.72 -54.03
N PRO A 4 -35.46 -29.14 -52.82
CA PRO A 4 -34.68 -29.62 -51.70
C PRO A 4 -35.04 -31.07 -51.39
N GLN A 5 -34.04 -31.94 -51.29
CA GLN A 5 -34.25 -33.35 -50.91
C GLN A 5 -34.95 -33.39 -49.53
N PRO A 6 -35.94 -34.29 -49.35
CA PRO A 6 -36.60 -34.41 -48.04
C PRO A 6 -35.55 -34.86 -47.03
N LEU A 7 -35.47 -34.11 -45.90
CA LEU A 7 -34.65 -34.44 -44.76
C LEU A 7 -35.00 -35.90 -44.32
N LYS A 8 -33.97 -36.75 -44.17
CA LYS A 8 -34.16 -38.08 -43.61
C LYS A 8 -34.91 -37.97 -42.28
N PRO A 9 -35.95 -38.82 -42.05
CA PRO A 9 -36.69 -38.77 -40.81
C PRO A 9 -35.75 -39.01 -39.65
N ILE A 10 -35.64 -37.98 -38.75
CA ILE A 10 -34.82 -38.06 -37.55
C ILE A 10 -35.48 -38.98 -36.55
N ASN A 11 -34.81 -40.05 -36.18
CA ASN A 11 -35.22 -40.87 -35.03
C ASN A 11 -34.80 -40.13 -33.73
N VAL A 12 -35.71 -39.31 -33.18
CA VAL A 12 -35.44 -38.40 -32.07
C VAL A 12 -34.78 -39.09 -30.86
N PRO A 13 -35.29 -40.23 -30.33
CA PRO A 13 -34.67 -40.90 -29.19
C PRO A 13 -33.25 -41.39 -29.48
N GLN A 14 -33.00 -41.95 -30.62
CA GLN A 14 -31.70 -42.46 -31.02
C GLN A 14 -30.68 -41.31 -31.27
N THR A 15 -31.14 -40.22 -31.88
CA THR A 15 -30.31 -39.02 -32.10
C THR A 15 -29.91 -38.35 -30.81
N VAL A 16 -30.83 -38.25 -29.85
CA VAL A 16 -30.55 -37.72 -28.50
C VAL A 16 -29.53 -38.58 -27.76
N GLN A 17 -29.70 -39.92 -27.81
CA GLN A 17 -28.74 -40.81 -27.17
C GLN A 17 -27.35 -40.70 -27.80
N GLN A 18 -27.26 -40.61 -29.13
CA GLN A 18 -25.99 -40.38 -29.83
C GLN A 18 -25.36 -39.00 -29.44
N ALA A 19 -26.17 -37.96 -29.34
CA ALA A 19 -25.70 -36.63 -28.91
C ALA A 19 -25.16 -36.70 -27.49
N PHE A 20 -25.82 -37.36 -26.56
CA PHE A 20 -25.38 -37.55 -25.19
C PHE A 20 -24.06 -38.34 -25.08
N GLU A 21 -23.87 -39.39 -25.90
CA GLU A 21 -22.60 -40.10 -25.96
C GLU A 21 -21.45 -39.23 -26.50
N LEU A 22 -21.68 -38.40 -27.53
CA LEU A 22 -20.73 -37.46 -28.05
C LEU A 22 -20.35 -36.39 -27.00
N GLN A 23 -21.34 -35.87 -26.26
CA GLN A 23 -21.12 -34.94 -25.17
C GLN A 23 -20.25 -35.56 -24.08
N ARG A 24 -20.52 -36.79 -23.66
CA ARG A 24 -19.68 -37.53 -22.69
C ARG A 24 -18.23 -37.74 -23.16
N ARG A 25 -18.00 -37.83 -24.48
CA ARG A 25 -16.68 -37.96 -25.11
C ARG A 25 -16.02 -36.60 -25.34
N GLY A 26 -16.59 -35.49 -24.89
CA GLY A 26 -16.08 -34.14 -25.08
C GLY A 26 -16.23 -33.58 -26.50
N LYS A 27 -16.95 -34.28 -27.41
CA LYS A 27 -17.22 -33.87 -28.79
C LYS A 27 -18.37 -32.88 -28.86
N LEU A 28 -18.26 -31.75 -28.13
CA LEU A 28 -19.36 -30.80 -27.92
C LEU A 28 -19.96 -30.24 -29.23
N PRO A 29 -19.18 -29.81 -30.27
CA PRO A 29 -19.79 -29.29 -31.49
C PRO A 29 -20.65 -30.32 -32.24
N GLN A 30 -20.26 -31.59 -32.18
CA GLN A 30 -21.03 -32.66 -32.80
C GLN A 30 -22.31 -32.97 -32.05
N ALA A 31 -22.25 -32.98 -30.69
CA ALA A 31 -23.40 -33.15 -29.85
C ALA A 31 -24.39 -31.99 -30.01
N GLU A 32 -23.88 -30.75 -30.04
CA GLU A 32 -24.66 -29.54 -30.27
C GLU A 32 -25.50 -29.61 -31.53
N LYS A 33 -24.86 -30.02 -32.66
CA LYS A 33 -25.57 -30.18 -33.92
C LYS A 33 -26.70 -31.17 -33.83
N LEU A 34 -26.48 -32.34 -33.24
CA LEU A 34 -27.53 -33.36 -33.10
C LEU A 34 -28.68 -32.92 -32.20
N TYR A 35 -28.42 -32.22 -31.11
CA TYR A 35 -29.50 -31.65 -30.29
C TYR A 35 -30.26 -30.55 -31.05
N ALA A 36 -29.59 -29.70 -31.83
CA ALA A 36 -30.24 -28.69 -32.68
C ALA A 36 -31.11 -29.34 -33.76
N ASP A 37 -30.62 -30.41 -34.40
CA ASP A 37 -31.39 -31.20 -35.39
C ASP A 37 -32.66 -31.76 -34.75
N VAL A 38 -32.60 -32.30 -33.52
CA VAL A 38 -33.77 -32.75 -32.76
C VAL A 38 -34.75 -31.61 -32.52
N LEU A 39 -34.27 -30.45 -32.11
CA LEU A 39 -35.12 -29.29 -31.81
C LEU A 39 -35.74 -28.67 -33.07
N SER A 40 -35.14 -28.87 -34.23
CA SER A 40 -35.70 -28.45 -35.52
C SER A 40 -36.99 -29.22 -35.85
N VAL A 41 -37.09 -30.49 -35.39
CA VAL A 41 -38.25 -31.38 -35.63
C VAL A 41 -39.21 -31.38 -34.45
N ARG A 42 -38.66 -31.29 -33.22
CA ARG A 42 -39.41 -31.25 -31.95
C ARG A 42 -38.86 -30.14 -31.05
N PRO A 43 -39.35 -28.90 -31.21
CA PRO A 43 -38.83 -27.71 -30.50
C PRO A 43 -39.00 -27.78 -28.96
N ASP A 44 -39.90 -28.61 -28.48
CA ASP A 44 -40.23 -28.80 -27.07
C ASP A 44 -39.56 -30.03 -26.44
N TYR A 45 -38.67 -30.72 -27.16
CA TYR A 45 -38.06 -31.95 -26.66
C TYR A 45 -37.11 -31.65 -25.48
N PHE A 46 -37.56 -32.01 -24.29
CA PHE A 46 -36.96 -31.64 -23.01
C PHE A 46 -35.46 -31.95 -22.93
N GLU A 47 -35.07 -33.20 -23.22
CA GLU A 47 -33.67 -33.65 -23.10
C GLU A 47 -32.75 -32.86 -24.03
N ALA A 48 -33.20 -32.55 -25.25
CA ALA A 48 -32.42 -31.75 -26.19
C ALA A 48 -32.29 -30.29 -25.75
N LEU A 49 -33.40 -29.67 -25.26
CA LEU A 49 -33.37 -28.32 -24.72
C LEU A 49 -32.39 -28.22 -23.53
N HIS A 50 -32.52 -29.14 -22.57
CA HIS A 50 -31.69 -29.12 -21.36
C HIS A 50 -30.20 -29.35 -21.67
N MET A 51 -29.88 -30.41 -22.44
CA MET A 51 -28.47 -30.73 -22.72
C MET A 51 -27.80 -29.70 -23.67
N LEU A 52 -28.54 -29.17 -24.65
CA LEU A 52 -28.05 -28.09 -25.48
C LEU A 52 -27.79 -26.83 -24.68
N ALA A 53 -28.64 -26.47 -23.73
CA ALA A 53 -28.40 -25.35 -22.82
C ALA A 53 -27.12 -25.52 -22.01
N VAL A 54 -26.84 -26.73 -21.49
CA VAL A 54 -25.58 -27.02 -20.79
C VAL A 54 -24.37 -26.85 -21.71
N ILE A 55 -24.45 -27.34 -22.98
CA ILE A 55 -23.37 -27.16 -23.96
C ILE A 55 -23.15 -25.65 -24.26
N LYS A 56 -24.24 -24.91 -24.47
CA LYS A 56 -24.13 -23.45 -24.71
C LYS A 56 -23.48 -22.71 -23.57
N LEU A 57 -23.84 -23.06 -22.32
CA LEU A 57 -23.18 -22.50 -21.14
C LEU A 57 -21.67 -22.83 -21.11
N GLN A 58 -21.31 -24.09 -21.37
CA GLN A 58 -19.90 -24.53 -21.42
C GLN A 58 -19.10 -23.87 -22.55
N SER A 59 -19.77 -23.51 -23.65
CA SER A 59 -19.17 -22.81 -24.79
C SER A 59 -19.11 -21.28 -24.62
N GLY A 60 -19.52 -20.74 -23.46
CA GLY A 60 -19.48 -19.30 -23.16
C GLY A 60 -20.63 -18.49 -23.76
N ASP A 61 -21.75 -19.14 -24.13
CA ASP A 61 -22.98 -18.47 -24.61
C ASP A 61 -24.12 -18.61 -23.60
N PRO A 62 -24.08 -17.88 -22.47
CA PRO A 62 -25.10 -17.97 -21.45
C PRO A 62 -26.47 -17.42 -21.91
N VAL A 63 -26.49 -16.53 -22.91
CA VAL A 63 -27.74 -15.96 -23.44
C VAL A 63 -28.53 -17.03 -24.21
N ALA A 64 -27.86 -17.78 -25.09
CA ALA A 64 -28.49 -18.92 -25.77
C ALA A 64 -28.90 -20.03 -24.76
N ALA A 65 -28.03 -20.29 -23.77
CA ALA A 65 -28.33 -21.24 -22.71
C ALA A 65 -29.61 -20.86 -21.95
N LEU A 66 -29.81 -19.57 -21.62
CA LEU A 66 -30.99 -19.07 -20.93
C LEU A 66 -32.28 -19.38 -21.69
N ARG A 67 -32.32 -19.10 -23.00
CA ARG A 67 -33.50 -19.36 -23.84
C ARG A 67 -33.88 -20.82 -23.86
N LEU A 68 -32.90 -21.70 -24.02
CA LEU A 68 -33.09 -23.13 -24.03
C LEU A 68 -33.54 -23.67 -22.65
N MET A 69 -32.95 -23.13 -21.57
CA MET A 69 -33.27 -23.56 -20.21
C MET A 69 -34.69 -23.16 -19.80
N ILE A 70 -35.16 -21.98 -20.24
CA ILE A 70 -36.57 -21.57 -20.06
C ILE A 70 -37.50 -22.57 -20.76
N GLY A 71 -37.17 -23.04 -21.96
CA GLY A 71 -37.91 -24.11 -22.65
C GLY A 71 -37.92 -25.42 -21.87
N ALA A 72 -36.79 -25.84 -21.36
CA ALA A 72 -36.68 -27.05 -20.54
C ALA A 72 -37.48 -26.94 -19.22
N LEU A 73 -37.49 -25.78 -18.56
CA LEU A 73 -38.27 -25.52 -17.35
C LEU A 73 -39.78 -25.54 -17.58
N LYS A 74 -40.24 -25.09 -18.76
CA LYS A 74 -41.66 -25.21 -19.11
C LYS A 74 -42.10 -26.68 -19.16
N ALA A 75 -41.24 -27.57 -19.66
CA ALA A 75 -41.53 -29.00 -19.74
C ALA A 75 -41.43 -29.70 -18.36
N ARG A 76 -40.44 -29.29 -17.52
CA ARG A 76 -40.23 -29.89 -16.18
C ARG A 76 -39.94 -28.80 -15.13
N PRO A 77 -40.97 -28.08 -14.64
CA PRO A 77 -40.79 -26.91 -13.77
C PRO A 77 -40.18 -27.19 -12.40
N LYS A 78 -40.26 -28.42 -11.90
CA LYS A 78 -39.80 -28.81 -10.56
C LYS A 78 -38.62 -29.78 -10.57
N SER A 79 -37.90 -29.92 -11.71
CA SER A 79 -36.71 -30.77 -11.74
C SER A 79 -35.55 -30.06 -11.04
N PRO A 80 -35.01 -30.60 -9.92
CA PRO A 80 -33.89 -29.99 -9.22
C PRO A 80 -32.64 -29.84 -10.12
N GLU A 81 -32.40 -30.78 -11.03
CA GLU A 81 -31.25 -30.76 -11.95
C GLU A 81 -31.37 -29.65 -12.99
N VAL A 82 -32.57 -29.40 -13.52
CA VAL A 82 -32.82 -28.31 -14.48
C VAL A 82 -32.75 -26.97 -13.79
N LEU A 83 -33.38 -26.81 -12.63
CA LEU A 83 -33.31 -25.59 -11.81
C LEU A 83 -31.86 -25.29 -11.39
N PHE A 84 -31.10 -26.33 -11.02
CA PHE A 84 -29.68 -26.15 -10.71
C PHE A 84 -28.90 -25.64 -11.92
N ASN A 85 -29.04 -26.25 -13.11
CA ASN A 85 -28.38 -25.75 -14.31
C ASN A 85 -28.87 -24.36 -14.73
N TYR A 86 -30.14 -24.05 -14.51
CA TYR A 86 -30.70 -22.71 -14.71
C TYR A 86 -30.00 -21.67 -13.79
N SER A 87 -29.77 -22.02 -12.52
CA SER A 87 -29.04 -21.15 -11.60
C SER A 87 -27.59 -20.90 -12.06
N LEU A 88 -26.91 -21.86 -12.70
CA LEU A 88 -25.59 -21.68 -13.30
C LEU A 88 -25.63 -20.71 -14.48
N VAL A 89 -26.66 -20.74 -15.28
CA VAL A 89 -26.85 -19.78 -16.40
C VAL A 89 -27.10 -18.38 -15.86
N LEU A 90 -27.91 -18.23 -14.80
CA LEU A 90 -28.15 -16.97 -14.14
C LEU A 90 -26.87 -16.39 -13.50
N ASP A 91 -26.07 -17.23 -12.84
CA ASP A 91 -24.75 -16.84 -12.30
C ASP A 91 -23.82 -16.33 -13.41
N ALA A 92 -23.75 -17.04 -14.54
CA ALA A 92 -22.94 -16.63 -15.68
C ALA A 92 -23.41 -15.31 -16.33
N LEU A 93 -24.67 -14.94 -16.17
CA LEU A 93 -25.26 -13.67 -16.62
C LEU A 93 -25.14 -12.55 -15.56
N GLY A 94 -24.60 -12.84 -14.38
CA GLY A 94 -24.52 -11.88 -13.26
C GLY A 94 -25.84 -11.64 -12.54
N GLN A 95 -26.87 -12.45 -12.80
CA GLN A 95 -28.19 -12.38 -12.16
C GLN A 95 -28.18 -13.14 -10.84
N TYR A 96 -27.41 -12.63 -9.87
CA TYR A 96 -27.08 -13.35 -8.63
C TYR A 96 -28.29 -13.58 -7.71
N ASP A 97 -29.19 -12.59 -7.60
CA ASP A 97 -30.37 -12.70 -6.74
C ASP A 97 -31.36 -13.76 -7.25
N GLU A 98 -31.61 -13.81 -8.57
CA GLU A 98 -32.44 -14.82 -9.20
C GLU A 98 -31.79 -16.22 -9.12
N ALA A 99 -30.45 -16.28 -9.24
CA ALA A 99 -29.72 -17.53 -9.07
C ALA A 99 -29.85 -18.08 -7.66
N LEU A 100 -29.73 -17.22 -6.61
CA LEU A 100 -29.96 -17.62 -5.22
C LEU A 100 -31.38 -18.10 -4.97
N ALA A 101 -32.39 -17.36 -5.42
CA ALA A 101 -33.78 -17.75 -5.29
C ALA A 101 -34.05 -19.12 -5.96
N THR A 102 -33.44 -19.34 -7.13
CA THR A 102 -33.53 -20.62 -7.84
C THR A 102 -32.87 -21.75 -7.04
N LEU A 103 -31.69 -21.52 -6.47
CA LEU A 103 -31.00 -22.52 -5.63
C LEU A 103 -31.76 -22.82 -4.33
N ASP A 104 -32.42 -21.83 -3.74
CA ASP A 104 -33.28 -22.04 -2.59
C ASP A 104 -34.47 -22.97 -2.94
N VAL A 105 -35.07 -22.83 -4.14
CA VAL A 105 -36.07 -23.77 -4.64
C VAL A 105 -35.46 -25.16 -4.83
N VAL A 106 -34.28 -25.28 -5.44
CA VAL A 106 -33.56 -26.55 -5.60
C VAL A 106 -33.39 -27.24 -4.25
N LEU A 107 -32.91 -26.51 -3.26
CA LEU A 107 -32.63 -27.03 -1.92
C LEU A 107 -33.90 -27.35 -1.11
N SER A 108 -35.02 -26.69 -1.39
CA SER A 108 -36.32 -27.04 -0.81
C SER A 108 -36.79 -28.41 -1.29
N ILE A 109 -36.48 -28.78 -2.54
CA ILE A 109 -36.86 -30.07 -3.15
C ILE A 109 -35.82 -31.17 -2.78
N LYS A 110 -34.52 -30.83 -2.91
CA LYS A 110 -33.41 -31.79 -2.70
C LYS A 110 -32.42 -31.23 -1.67
N ARG A 111 -32.76 -31.38 -0.39
CA ARG A 111 -32.02 -30.76 0.75
C ARG A 111 -30.57 -31.19 0.87
N ARG A 112 -30.15 -32.33 0.34
CA ARG A 112 -28.79 -32.89 0.41
C ARG A 112 -28.07 -32.78 -0.93
N PHE A 113 -28.33 -31.71 -1.70
CA PHE A 113 -27.69 -31.48 -2.98
C PHE A 113 -26.38 -30.65 -2.76
N VAL A 114 -25.23 -31.35 -2.74
CA VAL A 114 -23.91 -30.80 -2.39
C VAL A 114 -23.54 -29.64 -3.31
N GLU A 115 -23.69 -29.85 -4.62
CA GLU A 115 -23.31 -28.84 -5.64
C GLU A 115 -24.19 -27.59 -5.52
N ALA A 116 -25.47 -27.75 -5.19
CA ALA A 116 -26.37 -26.61 -5.00
C ALA A 116 -26.00 -25.78 -3.76
N HIS A 117 -25.68 -26.42 -2.64
CA HIS A 117 -25.18 -25.72 -1.44
C HIS A 117 -23.86 -25.01 -1.70
N ASN A 118 -22.91 -25.67 -2.39
CA ASN A 118 -21.63 -25.08 -2.73
C ASN A 118 -21.77 -23.85 -3.65
N ASN A 119 -22.59 -23.97 -4.70
CA ASN A 119 -22.79 -22.85 -5.64
C ASN A 119 -23.56 -21.69 -5.02
N ARG A 120 -24.53 -22.00 -4.13
CA ARG A 120 -25.19 -20.99 -3.31
C ARG A 120 -24.17 -20.20 -2.48
N GLY A 121 -23.22 -20.88 -1.85
CA GLY A 121 -22.13 -20.26 -1.12
C GLY A 121 -21.24 -19.38 -2.01
N ALA A 122 -20.88 -19.88 -3.19
CA ALA A 122 -20.06 -19.10 -4.14
C ALA A 122 -20.77 -17.83 -4.64
N ILE A 123 -22.09 -17.89 -4.87
CA ILE A 123 -22.87 -16.70 -5.26
C ILE A 123 -22.98 -15.70 -4.09
N LEU A 124 -23.21 -16.19 -2.87
CA LEU A 124 -23.26 -15.36 -1.67
C LEU A 124 -21.92 -14.62 -1.43
N GLU A 125 -20.79 -15.30 -1.68
CA GLU A 125 -19.46 -14.68 -1.62
C GLU A 125 -19.33 -13.53 -2.64
N LYS A 126 -19.80 -13.72 -3.88
CA LYS A 126 -19.80 -12.66 -4.91
C LYS A 126 -20.65 -11.45 -4.50
N LEU A 127 -21.72 -11.66 -3.74
CA LEU A 127 -22.58 -10.62 -3.17
C LEU A 127 -22.04 -10.00 -1.87
N GLY A 128 -20.87 -10.45 -1.38
CA GLY A 128 -20.29 -9.96 -0.12
C GLY A 128 -20.99 -10.46 1.15
N ARG A 129 -21.84 -11.49 1.05
CA ARG A 129 -22.57 -12.11 2.16
C ARG A 129 -21.78 -13.32 2.70
N ASP A 130 -20.58 -13.02 3.19
CA ASP A 130 -19.52 -14.02 3.42
C ASP A 130 -19.88 -15.03 4.54
N GLU A 131 -20.57 -14.63 5.63
CA GLU A 131 -21.01 -15.56 6.68
C GLU A 131 -22.10 -16.52 6.17
N GLU A 132 -23.04 -16.03 5.38
CA GLU A 132 -24.08 -16.89 4.79
C GLU A 132 -23.50 -17.83 3.73
N ALA A 133 -22.45 -17.37 3.02
CA ALA A 133 -21.69 -18.21 2.12
C ALA A 133 -21.05 -19.38 2.87
N LEU A 134 -20.39 -19.07 3.99
CA LEU A 134 -19.74 -20.08 4.84
C LEU A 134 -20.77 -21.11 5.37
N GLU A 135 -21.93 -20.65 5.86
CA GLU A 135 -23.00 -21.55 6.33
C GLU A 135 -23.48 -22.48 5.22
N SER A 136 -23.69 -21.97 4.01
CA SER A 136 -24.13 -22.76 2.87
C SER A 136 -23.09 -23.81 2.45
N ILE A 137 -21.81 -23.43 2.41
CA ILE A 137 -20.70 -24.31 2.08
C ILE A 137 -20.53 -25.39 3.17
N ASP A 138 -20.66 -25.03 4.44
CA ASP A 138 -20.59 -25.98 5.55
C ASP A 138 -21.72 -27.03 5.46
N ARG A 139 -22.93 -26.67 4.99
CA ARG A 139 -24.00 -27.62 4.68
C ARG A 139 -23.60 -28.57 3.53
N ALA A 140 -22.91 -28.09 2.50
CA ALA A 140 -22.38 -28.97 1.45
C ALA A 140 -21.37 -29.97 2.02
N LEU A 141 -20.47 -29.52 2.88
CA LEU A 141 -19.44 -30.35 3.52
C LEU A 141 -20.01 -31.33 4.57
N ALA A 142 -21.11 -30.97 5.20
CA ALA A 142 -21.85 -31.88 6.07
C ALA A 142 -22.47 -33.08 5.31
N VAL A 143 -22.77 -32.90 4.03
CA VAL A 143 -23.24 -33.99 3.15
C VAL A 143 -22.09 -34.80 2.58
N LYS A 144 -21.02 -34.11 2.12
CA LYS A 144 -19.82 -34.70 1.51
C LYS A 144 -18.56 -33.98 2.02
N SER A 145 -18.00 -34.52 3.09
CA SER A 145 -16.91 -33.86 3.84
C SER A 145 -15.61 -33.62 3.05
N ASN A 146 -15.36 -34.40 1.99
CA ASN A 146 -14.18 -34.31 1.14
C ASN A 146 -14.49 -33.72 -0.26
N HIS A 147 -15.55 -32.93 -0.39
CA HIS A 147 -15.86 -32.24 -1.65
C HIS A 147 -14.84 -31.10 -1.87
N THR A 148 -13.93 -31.29 -2.81
CA THR A 148 -12.76 -30.43 -3.03
C THR A 148 -13.14 -28.97 -3.27
N ASP A 149 -14.12 -28.73 -4.18
CA ASP A 149 -14.53 -27.35 -4.51
C ASP A 149 -15.17 -26.64 -3.30
N ALA A 150 -15.98 -27.37 -2.50
CA ALA A 150 -16.55 -26.79 -1.29
C ALA A 150 -15.49 -26.50 -0.22
N LEU A 151 -14.49 -27.38 -0.06
CA LEU A 151 -13.35 -27.11 0.83
C LEU A 151 -12.54 -25.88 0.38
N TYR A 152 -12.31 -25.76 -0.93
CA TYR A 152 -11.59 -24.61 -1.51
C TYR A 152 -12.38 -23.31 -1.34
N ASN A 153 -13.68 -23.31 -1.65
CA ASN A 153 -14.55 -22.16 -1.48
C ASN A 153 -14.66 -21.76 0.00
N ARG A 154 -14.80 -22.75 0.92
CA ARG A 154 -14.76 -22.50 2.36
C ARG A 154 -13.49 -21.76 2.78
N ALA A 155 -12.35 -22.25 2.32
CA ALA A 155 -11.05 -21.65 2.63
C ALA A 155 -10.94 -20.22 2.08
N SER A 156 -11.45 -19.98 0.87
CA SER A 156 -11.46 -18.65 0.24
C SER A 156 -12.32 -17.66 1.02
N VAL A 157 -13.53 -18.06 1.43
CA VAL A 157 -14.41 -17.22 2.25
C VAL A 157 -13.80 -16.95 3.63
N LEU A 158 -13.26 -17.96 4.29
CA LEU A 158 -12.60 -17.80 5.60
C LEU A 158 -11.41 -16.85 5.53
N ARG A 159 -10.59 -16.92 4.46
CA ARG A 159 -9.48 -16.01 4.22
C ARG A 159 -9.98 -14.57 4.06
N LYS A 160 -11.07 -14.35 3.34
CA LYS A 160 -11.71 -13.04 3.16
C LYS A 160 -12.25 -12.47 4.48
N LEU A 161 -12.77 -13.34 5.35
CA LEU A 161 -13.21 -13.01 6.72
C LEU A 161 -12.05 -12.80 7.71
N GLY A 162 -10.80 -12.94 7.29
CA GLY A 162 -9.63 -12.84 8.17
C GLY A 162 -9.41 -14.05 9.10
N ARG A 163 -10.17 -15.15 8.91
CA ARG A 163 -10.09 -16.38 9.72
C ARG A 163 -9.03 -17.32 9.15
N TYR A 164 -7.78 -16.87 9.16
CA TYR A 164 -6.67 -17.50 8.40
C TYR A 164 -6.32 -18.91 8.87
N GLU A 165 -6.36 -19.21 10.17
CA GLU A 165 -6.09 -20.55 10.71
C GLU A 165 -7.13 -21.57 10.23
N GLU A 166 -8.40 -21.19 10.14
CA GLU A 166 -9.45 -22.05 9.65
C GLU A 166 -9.39 -22.22 8.13
N ALA A 167 -9.02 -21.15 7.42
CA ALA A 167 -8.74 -21.20 6.00
C ALA A 167 -7.61 -22.17 5.69
N LEU A 168 -6.50 -22.10 6.44
CA LEU A 168 -5.37 -23.01 6.31
C LEU A 168 -5.78 -24.48 6.48
N LYS A 169 -6.55 -24.80 7.53
CA LYS A 169 -7.07 -26.17 7.73
C LYS A 169 -7.92 -26.65 6.55
N SER A 170 -8.68 -25.75 5.94
CA SER A 170 -9.52 -26.10 4.78
C SER A 170 -8.67 -26.30 3.53
N PHE A 171 -7.63 -25.46 3.28
CA PHE A 171 -6.67 -25.68 2.20
C PHE A 171 -5.88 -26.97 2.37
N ASP A 172 -5.43 -27.30 3.59
CA ASP A 172 -4.73 -28.54 3.87
C ASP A 172 -5.61 -29.77 3.52
N ARG A 173 -6.93 -29.70 3.80
CA ARG A 173 -7.88 -30.73 3.39
C ARG A 173 -8.07 -30.80 1.88
N VAL A 174 -8.11 -29.65 1.17
CA VAL A 174 -8.12 -29.65 -0.31
C VAL A 174 -6.91 -30.41 -0.83
N LEU A 175 -5.71 -30.07 -0.32
CA LEU A 175 -4.44 -30.63 -0.77
C LEU A 175 -4.26 -32.11 -0.38
N ALA A 176 -4.89 -32.56 0.69
CA ALA A 176 -4.95 -33.99 1.05
C ALA A 176 -5.78 -34.81 0.04
N VAL A 177 -6.85 -34.21 -0.52
CA VAL A 177 -7.69 -34.85 -1.56
C VAL A 177 -7.10 -34.68 -2.96
N LYS A 178 -6.57 -33.50 -3.26
CA LYS A 178 -6.02 -33.11 -4.55
C LYS A 178 -4.66 -32.42 -4.37
N PRO A 179 -3.54 -33.16 -4.27
CA PRO A 179 -2.20 -32.62 -4.03
C PRO A 179 -1.65 -31.71 -5.14
N ASP A 180 -2.22 -31.78 -6.34
CA ASP A 180 -1.86 -31.00 -7.52
C ASP A 180 -2.73 -29.75 -7.74
N HIS A 181 -3.46 -29.31 -6.71
CA HIS A 181 -4.34 -28.15 -6.81
C HIS A 181 -3.54 -26.84 -6.68
N VAL A 182 -3.06 -26.30 -7.82
CA VAL A 182 -2.20 -25.10 -7.92
C VAL A 182 -2.72 -23.91 -7.12
N LYS A 183 -3.99 -23.53 -7.35
CA LYS A 183 -4.61 -22.39 -6.67
C LYS A 183 -4.73 -22.60 -5.15
N ALA A 184 -4.90 -23.84 -4.69
CA ALA A 184 -4.95 -24.10 -3.26
C ALA A 184 -3.58 -23.92 -2.59
N HIS A 185 -2.49 -24.34 -3.25
CA HIS A 185 -1.13 -24.07 -2.79
C HIS A 185 -0.86 -22.58 -2.70
N ASN A 186 -1.19 -21.81 -3.76
CA ASN A 186 -1.02 -20.35 -3.74
C ASN A 186 -1.80 -19.68 -2.61
N ASN A 187 -3.09 -19.99 -2.47
CA ASN A 187 -3.94 -19.36 -1.47
C ASN A 187 -3.62 -19.82 -0.03
N ARG A 188 -3.12 -21.05 0.13
CA ARG A 188 -2.51 -21.51 1.37
C ARG A 188 -1.31 -20.65 1.76
N GLY A 189 -0.44 -20.34 0.78
CA GLY A 189 0.68 -19.43 0.97
C GLY A 189 0.24 -18.05 1.43
N THR A 190 -0.80 -17.48 0.81
CA THR A 190 -1.33 -16.18 1.23
C THR A 190 -1.91 -16.20 2.66
N ALA A 191 -2.58 -17.29 3.05
CA ALA A 191 -3.08 -17.44 4.43
C ALA A 191 -1.94 -17.55 5.45
N LEU A 192 -0.89 -18.32 5.14
CA LEU A 192 0.31 -18.44 5.98
C LEU A 192 1.06 -17.11 6.13
N GLU A 193 1.13 -16.33 5.07
CA GLU A 193 1.76 -15.00 5.08
C GLU A 193 1.02 -14.05 6.03
N GLN A 194 -0.32 -14.05 6.01
CA GLN A 194 -1.14 -13.25 6.93
C GLN A 194 -0.98 -13.71 8.41
N LEU A 195 -0.67 -14.97 8.65
CA LEU A 195 -0.33 -15.51 9.97
C LEU A 195 1.13 -15.23 10.38
N GLY A 196 1.91 -14.52 9.56
CA GLY A 196 3.33 -14.24 9.81
C GLY A 196 4.26 -15.43 9.54
N ARG A 197 3.75 -16.57 9.08
CA ARG A 197 4.49 -17.80 8.76
C ARG A 197 5.09 -17.73 7.36
N ARG A 198 6.00 -16.77 7.17
CA ARG A 198 6.50 -16.38 5.85
C ARG A 198 7.28 -17.46 5.12
N GLU A 199 8.12 -18.22 5.81
CA GLU A 199 8.89 -19.32 5.20
C GLU A 199 7.96 -20.48 4.75
N ASP A 200 6.94 -20.81 5.53
CA ASP A 200 5.92 -21.79 5.13
C ASP A 200 5.11 -21.31 3.92
N ALA A 201 4.87 -19.99 3.83
CA ALA A 201 4.22 -19.38 2.68
C ALA A 201 5.07 -19.54 1.42
N LEU A 202 6.38 -19.26 1.50
CA LEU A 202 7.34 -19.45 0.38
C LEU A 202 7.30 -20.91 -0.11
N ALA A 203 7.36 -21.88 0.78
CA ALA A 203 7.26 -23.30 0.42
C ALA A 203 5.94 -23.64 -0.30
N SER A 204 4.83 -23.01 0.10
CA SER A 204 3.52 -23.21 -0.55
C SER A 204 3.50 -22.61 -1.97
N TYR A 205 4.06 -21.41 -2.16
CA TYR A 205 4.17 -20.81 -3.50
C TYR A 205 5.11 -21.60 -4.41
N GLU A 206 6.23 -22.11 -3.89
CA GLU A 206 7.15 -22.98 -4.63
C GLU A 206 6.47 -24.24 -5.11
N ARG A 207 5.60 -24.83 -4.28
CA ARG A 207 4.81 -25.98 -4.71
C ARG A 207 3.81 -25.64 -5.80
N ALA A 208 3.13 -24.47 -5.72
CA ALA A 208 2.26 -23.99 -6.78
C ALA A 208 3.01 -23.81 -8.11
N LEU A 209 4.19 -23.18 -8.07
CA LEU A 209 5.05 -22.92 -9.23
C LEU A 209 5.70 -24.18 -9.80
N ALA A 210 5.96 -25.20 -8.99
CA ALA A 210 6.41 -26.51 -9.45
C ALA A 210 5.32 -27.24 -10.24
N LEU A 211 4.04 -27.01 -9.91
CA LEU A 211 2.89 -27.58 -10.62
C LEU A 211 2.50 -26.77 -11.86
N ASP A 212 2.57 -25.45 -11.77
CA ASP A 212 2.31 -24.52 -12.87
C ASP A 212 3.40 -23.45 -12.93
N PRO A 213 4.45 -23.65 -13.75
CA PRO A 213 5.54 -22.68 -13.91
C PRO A 213 5.15 -21.34 -14.56
N ASN A 214 3.91 -21.20 -15.01
CA ASN A 214 3.40 -19.96 -15.62
C ASN A 214 2.37 -19.24 -14.72
N PHE A 215 2.23 -19.63 -13.47
CA PHE A 215 1.26 -19.05 -12.57
C PHE A 215 1.76 -17.70 -12.00
N VAL A 216 1.41 -16.61 -12.67
CA VAL A 216 1.89 -15.23 -12.40
C VAL A 216 1.59 -14.78 -10.98
N GLU A 217 0.39 -15.06 -10.45
CA GLU A 217 -0.01 -14.67 -9.10
C GLU A 217 0.89 -15.29 -8.02
N ALA A 218 1.36 -16.53 -8.23
CA ALA A 218 2.25 -17.19 -7.26
C ALA A 218 3.64 -16.54 -7.25
N TYR A 219 4.18 -16.13 -8.41
CA TYR A 219 5.41 -15.33 -8.47
C TYR A 219 5.25 -13.99 -7.77
N ASN A 220 4.15 -13.28 -8.04
CA ASN A 220 3.86 -12.00 -7.39
C ASN A 220 3.78 -12.14 -5.86
N ASN A 221 3.02 -13.11 -5.37
CA ASN A 221 2.85 -13.35 -3.95
C ASN A 221 4.16 -13.79 -3.27
N ARG A 222 4.94 -14.67 -3.93
CA ARG A 222 6.25 -15.08 -3.47
C ARG A 222 7.21 -13.89 -3.38
N GLY A 223 7.22 -13.02 -4.40
CA GLY A 223 7.99 -11.78 -4.42
C GLY A 223 7.63 -10.84 -3.28
N ASN A 224 6.33 -10.64 -3.03
CA ASN A 224 5.84 -9.80 -1.92
C ASN A 224 6.27 -10.37 -0.54
N THR A 225 6.23 -11.69 -0.38
CA THR A 225 6.66 -12.34 0.86
C THR A 225 8.18 -12.24 1.07
N LEU A 226 8.98 -12.42 0.00
CA LEU A 226 10.43 -12.24 0.02
C LEU A 226 10.83 -10.80 0.36
N LEU A 227 10.10 -9.81 -0.17
CA LEU A 227 10.32 -8.40 0.17
C LEU A 227 10.10 -8.14 1.67
N LYS A 228 9.05 -8.71 2.28
CA LYS A 228 8.81 -8.63 3.74
C LYS A 228 9.87 -9.34 4.58
N LEU A 229 10.66 -10.22 3.97
CA LEU A 229 11.83 -10.88 4.57
C LEU A 229 13.14 -10.14 4.25
N ALA A 230 13.09 -8.97 3.63
CA ALA A 230 14.24 -8.20 3.14
C ALA A 230 15.14 -8.96 2.14
N ARG A 231 14.59 -9.98 1.45
CA ARG A 231 15.26 -10.77 0.40
C ARG A 231 15.02 -10.13 -0.97
N HIS A 232 15.53 -8.90 -1.15
CA HIS A 232 15.18 -8.00 -2.25
C HIS A 232 15.53 -8.56 -3.64
N GLU A 233 16.72 -9.15 -3.82
CA GLU A 233 17.14 -9.71 -5.13
C GLU A 233 16.29 -10.91 -5.54
N GLU A 234 15.90 -11.75 -4.58
CA GLU A 234 15.03 -12.89 -4.86
C GLU A 234 13.60 -12.43 -5.19
N ALA A 235 13.11 -11.38 -4.52
CA ALA A 235 11.84 -10.76 -4.84
C ALA A 235 11.85 -10.18 -6.27
N LEU A 236 12.94 -9.48 -6.65
CA LEU A 236 13.12 -8.94 -8.00
C LEU A 236 13.06 -10.04 -9.04
N ALA A 237 13.79 -11.15 -8.83
CA ALA A 237 13.79 -12.30 -9.74
C ALA A 237 12.37 -12.91 -9.92
N CYS A 238 11.56 -12.95 -8.85
CA CYS A 238 10.17 -13.40 -8.94
C CYS A 238 9.32 -12.48 -9.83
N TYR A 239 9.42 -11.16 -9.65
CA TYR A 239 8.67 -10.21 -10.47
C TYR A 239 9.14 -10.22 -11.94
N GLU A 240 10.43 -10.36 -12.19
CA GLU A 240 10.98 -10.49 -13.54
C GLU A 240 10.47 -11.75 -14.25
N ARG A 241 10.37 -12.87 -13.51
CA ARG A 241 9.77 -14.08 -14.04
C ARG A 241 8.28 -13.90 -14.34
N ALA A 242 7.52 -13.29 -13.44
CA ALA A 242 6.11 -12.96 -13.67
C ALA A 242 5.92 -12.10 -14.93
N LEU A 243 6.75 -11.07 -15.11
CA LEU A 243 6.70 -10.16 -16.27
C LEU A 243 7.20 -10.79 -17.57
N THR A 244 8.00 -11.85 -17.50
CA THR A 244 8.34 -12.66 -18.69
C THR A 244 7.11 -13.39 -19.22
N ILE A 245 6.18 -13.78 -18.32
CA ILE A 245 4.93 -14.48 -18.67
C ILE A 245 3.86 -13.45 -19.10
N GLU A 246 3.65 -12.42 -18.26
CA GLU A 246 2.69 -11.34 -18.51
C GLU A 246 3.36 -9.96 -18.46
N PRO A 247 3.91 -9.47 -19.59
CA PRO A 247 4.70 -8.22 -19.62
C PRO A 247 3.95 -6.95 -19.23
N PHE A 248 2.63 -6.97 -19.31
CA PHE A 248 1.77 -5.81 -19.02
C PHE A 248 0.95 -5.95 -17.74
N HIS A 249 1.43 -6.74 -16.78
CA HIS A 249 0.76 -6.90 -15.49
C HIS A 249 1.08 -5.72 -14.56
N ALA A 250 0.18 -4.73 -14.48
CA ALA A 250 0.41 -3.45 -13.79
C ALA A 250 0.81 -3.59 -12.31
N GLU A 251 0.22 -4.55 -11.58
CA GLU A 251 0.55 -4.78 -10.16
C GLU A 251 1.98 -5.31 -10.00
N VAL A 252 2.38 -6.29 -10.80
CA VAL A 252 3.74 -6.84 -10.77
C VAL A 252 4.78 -5.79 -11.15
N LEU A 253 4.49 -4.96 -12.16
CA LEU A 253 5.33 -3.82 -12.52
C LEU A 253 5.49 -2.85 -11.35
N ASN A 254 4.40 -2.48 -10.67
CA ASN A 254 4.49 -1.61 -9.50
C ASN A 254 5.34 -2.23 -8.37
N ASN A 255 5.16 -3.52 -8.09
CA ASN A 255 5.90 -4.23 -7.06
C ASN A 255 7.39 -4.36 -7.42
N ARG A 256 7.70 -4.63 -8.71
CA ARG A 256 9.08 -4.57 -9.23
C ARG A 256 9.68 -3.17 -9.05
N GLY A 257 8.92 -2.12 -9.32
CA GLY A 257 9.34 -0.74 -9.10
C GLY A 257 9.71 -0.47 -7.64
N ASN A 258 8.91 -0.96 -6.69
CA ASN A 258 9.19 -0.81 -5.27
C ASN A 258 10.51 -1.48 -4.86
N VAL A 259 10.72 -2.74 -5.25
CA VAL A 259 11.96 -3.44 -4.88
C VAL A 259 13.20 -2.83 -5.55
N LEU A 260 13.07 -2.35 -6.79
CA LEU A 260 14.16 -1.61 -7.45
C LEU A 260 14.50 -0.32 -6.70
N ALA A 261 13.50 0.38 -6.16
CA ALA A 261 13.70 1.57 -5.35
C ALA A 261 14.46 1.25 -4.06
N GLU A 262 14.11 0.17 -3.37
CA GLU A 262 14.79 -0.30 -2.16
C GLU A 262 16.24 -0.75 -2.44
N LEU A 263 16.51 -1.28 -3.63
CA LEU A 263 17.85 -1.61 -4.12
C LEU A 263 18.65 -0.38 -4.62
N GLY A 264 18.12 0.83 -4.50
CA GLY A 264 18.77 2.07 -4.94
C GLY A 264 18.72 2.30 -6.46
N ARG A 265 18.07 1.42 -7.23
CA ARG A 265 17.95 1.53 -8.69
C ARG A 265 16.78 2.45 -9.08
N HIS A 266 16.86 3.71 -8.61
CA HIS A 266 15.72 4.65 -8.65
C HIS A 266 15.22 4.99 -10.07
N ARG A 267 16.11 5.07 -11.09
CA ARG A 267 15.69 5.34 -12.47
C ARG A 267 14.93 4.17 -13.08
N ASP A 268 15.40 2.94 -12.85
CA ASP A 268 14.71 1.73 -13.32
C ASP A 268 13.36 1.56 -12.60
N ALA A 269 13.33 1.87 -11.30
CA ALA A 269 12.12 1.89 -10.49
C ALA A 269 11.09 2.87 -11.06
N LEU A 270 11.51 4.10 -11.36
CA LEU A 270 10.63 5.13 -11.95
C LEU A 270 10.08 4.67 -13.30
N ALA A 271 10.94 4.20 -14.20
CA ALA A 271 10.50 3.72 -15.52
C ALA A 271 9.44 2.61 -15.39
N THR A 272 9.65 1.69 -14.44
CA THR A 272 8.74 0.57 -14.19
C THR A 272 7.40 1.03 -13.60
N CYS A 273 7.41 1.96 -12.63
CA CYS A 273 6.18 2.53 -12.06
C CYS A 273 5.38 3.35 -13.09
N LEU A 274 6.07 4.11 -13.94
CA LEU A 274 5.41 4.85 -15.03
C LEU A 274 4.79 3.89 -16.06
N GLN A 275 5.43 2.78 -16.37
CA GLN A 275 4.84 1.74 -17.23
C GLN A 275 3.57 1.16 -16.59
N ALA A 276 3.58 0.84 -15.28
CA ALA A 276 2.40 0.39 -14.56
C ALA A 276 1.26 1.41 -14.62
N ALA A 277 1.59 2.70 -14.41
CA ALA A 277 0.65 3.81 -14.47
C ALA A 277 0.08 4.04 -15.88
N ALA A 278 0.85 3.80 -16.93
CA ALA A 278 0.39 3.89 -18.33
C ALA A 278 -0.59 2.77 -18.68
N ILE A 279 -0.33 1.54 -18.21
CA ILE A 279 -1.23 0.38 -18.42
C ILE A 279 -2.56 0.59 -17.68
N LYS A 280 -2.48 1.06 -16.43
CA LYS A 280 -3.67 1.30 -15.58
C LYS A 280 -3.62 2.73 -15.04
N PRO A 281 -4.16 3.74 -15.77
CA PRO A 281 -4.05 5.15 -15.39
C PRO A 281 -4.60 5.52 -14.01
N ASN A 282 -5.60 4.76 -13.53
CA ASN A 282 -6.19 4.94 -12.19
C ASN A 282 -5.53 4.06 -11.12
N TYR A 283 -4.37 3.47 -11.37
CA TYR A 283 -3.66 2.67 -10.38
C TYR A 283 -2.93 3.59 -9.39
N VAL A 284 -3.60 3.86 -8.27
CA VAL A 284 -3.17 4.83 -7.25
C VAL A 284 -1.74 4.58 -6.77
N ASN A 285 -1.38 3.32 -6.47
CA ASN A 285 -0.05 3.00 -5.96
C ASN A 285 1.06 3.26 -7.00
N ALA A 286 0.84 2.94 -8.27
CA ALA A 286 1.83 3.19 -9.32
C ALA A 286 2.04 4.69 -9.55
N GLN A 287 0.97 5.50 -9.58
CA GLN A 287 1.04 6.95 -9.69
C GLN A 287 1.77 7.56 -8.48
N TRP A 288 1.42 7.14 -7.28
CA TRP A 288 2.05 7.58 -6.05
C TRP A 288 3.54 7.26 -5.99
N ASN A 289 3.90 6.00 -6.29
CA ASN A 289 5.29 5.54 -6.27
C ASN A 289 6.15 6.25 -7.33
N ALA A 290 5.60 6.45 -8.54
CA ALA A 290 6.26 7.25 -9.56
C ALA A 290 6.51 8.69 -9.09
N GLY A 291 5.51 9.33 -8.44
CA GLY A 291 5.65 10.66 -7.87
C GLY A 291 6.76 10.76 -6.83
N LEU A 292 6.82 9.81 -5.89
CA LEU A 292 7.88 9.76 -4.89
C LEU A 292 9.26 9.57 -5.51
N LEU A 293 9.37 8.72 -6.53
CA LEU A 293 10.63 8.47 -7.24
C LEU A 293 11.08 9.69 -8.03
N GLN A 294 10.16 10.39 -8.71
CA GLN A 294 10.46 11.65 -9.39
C GLN A 294 10.97 12.71 -8.42
N LEU A 295 10.29 12.90 -7.28
CA LEU A 295 10.73 13.84 -6.24
C LEU A 295 12.10 13.47 -5.69
N ARG A 296 12.36 12.19 -5.45
CA ARG A 296 13.67 11.69 -4.98
C ARG A 296 14.78 11.94 -5.98
N LEU A 297 14.49 11.84 -7.28
CA LEU A 297 15.41 12.12 -8.38
C LEU A 297 15.55 13.63 -8.69
N GLY A 298 14.79 14.49 -8.00
CA GLY A 298 14.80 15.94 -8.24
C GLY A 298 13.91 16.40 -9.39
N GLU A 299 13.07 15.53 -9.94
CA GLU A 299 12.11 15.84 -11.01
C GLU A 299 10.82 16.44 -10.42
N PHE A 300 10.94 17.63 -9.78
CA PHE A 300 9.87 18.20 -8.95
C PHE A 300 8.61 18.53 -9.72
N ALA A 301 8.71 19.10 -10.91
CA ALA A 301 7.54 19.53 -11.70
C ALA A 301 6.56 18.37 -11.98
N ALA A 302 7.06 17.19 -12.31
CA ALA A 302 6.25 15.99 -12.51
C ALA A 302 5.88 15.33 -11.18
N GLY A 303 6.86 15.17 -10.29
CA GLY A 303 6.70 14.48 -9.02
C GLY A 303 5.67 15.13 -8.10
N LEU A 304 5.65 16.46 -8.00
CA LEU A 304 4.68 17.20 -7.18
C LEU A 304 3.24 16.99 -7.67
N LYS A 305 3.03 16.97 -8.99
CA LYS A 305 1.69 16.67 -9.56
C LYS A 305 1.24 15.26 -9.21
N GLN A 306 2.13 14.28 -9.33
CA GLN A 306 1.82 12.89 -8.97
C GLN A 306 1.72 12.69 -7.46
N TYR A 307 2.41 13.50 -6.64
CA TYR A 307 2.30 13.46 -5.19
C TYR A 307 0.87 13.73 -4.68
N GLU A 308 0.04 14.46 -5.44
CA GLU A 308 -1.38 14.69 -5.12
C GLU A 308 -2.22 13.39 -5.16
N TRP A 309 -1.74 12.29 -5.76
CA TRP A 309 -2.38 10.98 -5.68
C TRP A 309 -2.41 10.40 -4.27
N ARG A 310 -1.65 10.98 -3.31
CA ARG A 310 -1.71 10.60 -1.89
C ARG A 310 -3.12 10.63 -1.32
N TRP A 311 -3.98 11.53 -1.82
CA TRP A 311 -5.35 11.67 -1.38
C TRP A 311 -6.28 10.53 -1.81
N LYS A 312 -5.89 9.77 -2.83
CA LYS A 312 -6.64 8.62 -3.36
C LYS A 312 -6.22 7.29 -2.72
N ARG A 313 -5.21 7.29 -1.84
CA ARG A 313 -4.75 6.08 -1.15
C ARG A 313 -5.72 5.68 -0.06
N GLU A 314 -5.91 4.37 0.12
CA GLU A 314 -6.82 3.81 1.13
C GLU A 314 -6.45 4.27 2.55
N GLU A 315 -5.14 4.32 2.88
CA GLU A 315 -4.68 4.77 4.20
C GLU A 315 -4.97 6.25 4.47
N ARG A 316 -5.32 7.01 3.44
CA ARG A 316 -5.72 8.43 3.51
C ARG A 316 -7.21 8.62 3.30
N ALA A 317 -7.99 7.57 3.06
CA ALA A 317 -9.43 7.67 2.89
C ALA A 317 -10.05 8.35 4.12
N GLY A 318 -10.78 9.44 3.88
CA GLY A 318 -11.42 10.25 4.93
C GLY A 318 -10.49 11.18 5.72
N THR A 319 -9.17 11.23 5.43
CA THR A 319 -8.26 12.19 6.11
C THR A 319 -8.16 13.52 5.37
N GLN A 320 -8.55 13.58 4.10
CA GLN A 320 -8.62 14.82 3.36
C GLN A 320 -9.71 15.71 3.94
N ARG A 321 -9.36 16.94 4.27
CA ARG A 321 -10.34 17.91 4.75
C ARG A 321 -11.11 18.50 3.58
N HIS A 322 -12.41 18.56 3.72
CA HIS A 322 -13.29 19.14 2.74
C HIS A 322 -13.83 20.48 3.29
N TYR A 323 -13.44 21.56 2.64
CA TYR A 323 -13.93 22.89 2.93
C TYR A 323 -14.84 23.37 1.79
N PRO A 324 -15.86 24.22 2.08
CA PRO A 324 -16.65 24.86 1.03
C PRO A 324 -15.81 25.78 0.15
N GLN A 325 -14.76 26.39 0.70
CA GLN A 325 -13.82 27.25 -0.01
C GLN A 325 -12.96 26.43 -0.97
N PRO A 326 -12.53 26.99 -2.10
CA PRO A 326 -11.74 26.26 -3.09
C PRO A 326 -10.33 25.94 -2.60
N LEU A 327 -9.86 24.74 -2.97
CA LEU A 327 -8.47 24.35 -2.86
C LEU A 327 -7.63 25.24 -3.78
N TRP A 328 -6.52 25.79 -3.27
CA TRP A 328 -5.58 26.60 -4.04
C TRP A 328 -4.30 25.80 -4.31
N LEU A 329 -3.99 25.65 -5.59
CA LEU A 329 -2.75 25.02 -6.05
C LEU A 329 -1.94 25.94 -6.99
N GLY A 330 -2.10 27.25 -6.84
CA GLY A 330 -1.36 28.25 -7.61
C GLY A 330 -2.09 28.87 -8.78
N GLU A 331 -3.36 28.49 -9.03
CA GLU A 331 -4.10 28.89 -10.24
C GLU A 331 -4.56 30.36 -10.22
N VAL A 332 -4.77 30.93 -9.03
CA VAL A 332 -5.28 32.29 -8.87
C VAL A 332 -4.39 33.14 -7.97
N PRO A 333 -4.29 34.47 -8.20
CA PRO A 333 -3.57 35.37 -7.31
C PRO A 333 -4.16 35.37 -5.89
N VAL A 334 -3.28 35.44 -4.88
CA VAL A 334 -3.67 35.43 -3.46
C VAL A 334 -3.69 36.81 -2.81
N ALA A 335 -3.25 37.86 -3.52
CA ALA A 335 -3.24 39.23 -3.02
C ALA A 335 -4.63 39.67 -2.56
N GLY A 336 -4.72 40.19 -1.32
CA GLY A 336 -5.97 40.60 -0.70
C GLY A 336 -6.92 39.49 -0.23
N LYS A 337 -6.53 38.23 -0.38
CA LYS A 337 -7.29 37.05 0.08
C LYS A 337 -6.76 36.51 1.39
N THR A 338 -7.66 35.87 2.16
CA THR A 338 -7.29 35.07 3.33
C THR A 338 -7.13 33.62 2.92
N ILE A 339 -5.97 33.01 3.16
CA ILE A 339 -5.68 31.62 2.85
C ILE A 339 -5.40 30.81 4.12
N LEU A 340 -6.11 29.68 4.27
CA LEU A 340 -5.88 28.70 5.31
C LEU A 340 -4.86 27.67 4.82
N LEU A 341 -3.69 27.65 5.45
CA LEU A 341 -2.72 26.58 5.31
C LEU A 341 -2.93 25.56 6.43
N HIS A 342 -3.15 24.32 6.09
CA HIS A 342 -3.46 23.31 7.11
C HIS A 342 -2.51 22.11 7.07
N ARG A 343 -2.21 21.61 8.27
CA ARG A 343 -1.36 20.43 8.43
C ARG A 343 -2.02 19.16 7.86
N GLU A 344 -1.21 18.19 7.47
CA GLU A 344 -1.69 16.88 7.01
C GLU A 344 -0.87 15.69 7.49
N GLN A 345 0.39 15.84 7.85
CA GLN A 345 1.30 14.76 8.25
C GLN A 345 2.02 15.06 9.58
N GLY A 346 3.30 14.62 9.70
CA GLY A 346 4.08 14.73 10.91
C GLY A 346 4.56 16.14 11.27
N PHE A 347 5.19 16.29 12.43
CA PHE A 347 5.76 17.56 12.87
C PHE A 347 6.86 18.06 11.92
N GLY A 348 7.71 17.16 11.40
CA GLY A 348 8.77 17.51 10.46
C GLY A 348 8.22 18.13 9.17
N ASP A 349 7.12 17.58 8.65
CA ASP A 349 6.46 18.11 7.45
C ASP A 349 5.91 19.53 7.70
N THR A 350 5.26 19.73 8.86
CA THR A 350 4.75 21.04 9.24
C THR A 350 5.88 22.06 9.38
N ILE A 351 6.95 21.72 10.07
CA ILE A 351 8.14 22.59 10.21
C ILE A 351 8.70 22.92 8.83
N GLN A 352 8.92 21.92 7.98
CA GLN A 352 9.55 22.13 6.67
C GLN A 352 8.71 23.01 5.75
N PHE A 353 7.42 22.69 5.60
CA PHE A 353 6.58 23.35 4.59
C PHE A 353 5.93 24.64 5.09
N ALA A 354 5.97 24.94 6.39
CA ALA A 354 5.58 26.24 6.93
C ALA A 354 6.39 27.40 6.30
N ARG A 355 7.62 27.15 5.82
CA ARG A 355 8.45 28.15 5.13
C ARG A 355 7.80 28.83 3.92
N TYR A 356 6.74 28.24 3.36
CA TYR A 356 5.96 28.86 2.28
C TYR A 356 5.00 29.93 2.78
N ALA A 357 4.61 29.93 4.07
CA ALA A 357 3.66 30.89 4.62
C ALA A 357 4.16 32.36 4.51
N PRO A 358 5.43 32.68 4.83
CA PRO A 358 5.98 34.02 4.61
C PRO A 358 5.99 34.43 3.13
N LEU A 359 6.11 33.51 2.21
CA LEU A 359 6.08 33.80 0.77
C LEU A 359 4.68 34.23 0.32
N LEU A 360 3.64 33.59 0.85
CA LEU A 360 2.26 34.00 0.60
C LEU A 360 1.94 35.37 1.22
N ALA A 361 2.40 35.63 2.43
CA ALA A 361 2.27 36.94 3.06
C ALA A 361 2.97 38.04 2.24
N LYS A 362 4.17 37.77 1.72
CA LYS A 362 4.88 38.68 0.80
C LYS A 362 4.12 38.93 -0.51
N GLN A 363 3.29 37.98 -0.96
CA GLN A 363 2.38 38.14 -2.11
C GLN A 363 1.08 38.90 -1.78
N GLY A 364 0.93 39.38 -0.54
CA GLY A 364 -0.22 40.17 -0.09
C GLY A 364 -1.41 39.34 0.41
N ALA A 365 -1.24 38.06 0.71
CA ALA A 365 -2.24 37.23 1.35
C ALA A 365 -2.25 37.44 2.87
N ARG A 366 -3.43 37.38 3.50
CA ARG A 366 -3.55 37.11 4.93
C ARG A 366 -3.46 35.59 5.13
N VAL A 367 -2.47 35.15 5.88
CA VAL A 367 -2.21 33.71 6.04
C VAL A 367 -2.67 33.24 7.41
N ILE A 368 -3.53 32.22 7.44
CA ILE A 368 -3.87 31.44 8.63
C ILE A 368 -3.10 30.11 8.51
N LEU A 369 -2.25 29.82 9.48
CA LEU A 369 -1.43 28.60 9.51
C LEU A 369 -1.92 27.69 10.65
N GLU A 370 -2.64 26.64 10.30
CA GLU A 370 -3.09 25.62 11.24
C GLU A 370 -2.01 24.53 11.41
N VAL A 371 -1.60 24.31 12.65
CA VAL A 371 -0.51 23.41 13.02
C VAL A 371 -0.92 22.46 14.17
N GLN A 372 -0.12 21.43 14.42
CA GLN A 372 -0.28 20.61 15.62
C GLN A 372 -0.03 21.48 16.87
N PRO A 373 -0.82 21.31 17.96
CA PRO A 373 -0.70 22.14 19.15
C PRO A 373 0.73 22.29 19.72
N PRO A 374 1.59 21.23 19.77
CA PRO A 374 2.96 21.36 20.26
C PRO A 374 3.88 22.25 19.41
N LEU A 375 3.48 22.62 18.19
CA LEU A 375 4.26 23.49 17.29
C LEU A 375 3.76 24.93 17.28
N LYS A 376 2.62 25.23 17.93
CA LYS A 376 1.92 26.52 17.77
C LYS A 376 2.80 27.72 18.19
N SER A 377 3.39 27.67 19.37
CA SER A 377 4.22 28.78 19.89
C SER A 377 5.49 28.95 19.08
N LEU A 378 6.17 27.86 18.71
CA LEU A 378 7.36 27.91 17.87
C LEU A 378 7.04 28.52 16.49
N LEU A 379 5.97 28.07 15.85
CA LEU A 379 5.60 28.55 14.51
C LEU A 379 5.03 29.97 14.53
N ALA A 380 4.60 30.50 15.67
CA ALA A 380 4.26 31.91 15.82
C ALA A 380 5.47 32.85 15.56
N THR A 381 6.69 32.34 15.58
CA THR A 381 7.91 33.09 15.27
C THR A 381 8.20 33.23 13.77
N ILE A 382 7.39 32.58 12.89
CA ILE A 382 7.69 32.43 11.45
C ILE A 382 7.63 33.74 10.66
N GLY A 383 6.99 34.78 11.19
CA GLY A 383 6.96 36.09 10.59
C GLY A 383 5.67 36.89 10.83
N ALA A 384 5.74 38.19 10.57
CA ALA A 384 4.59 39.08 10.71
C ALA A 384 3.52 38.81 9.64
N GLY A 385 2.24 39.01 10.00
CA GLY A 385 1.10 38.83 9.07
C GLY A 385 0.62 37.38 8.91
N ILE A 386 1.16 36.45 9.70
CA ILE A 386 0.75 35.05 9.73
C ILE A 386 0.05 34.77 11.06
N GLU A 387 -1.20 34.36 11.00
CA GLU A 387 -1.98 33.94 12.18
C GLU A 387 -1.83 32.46 12.40
N VAL A 388 -1.19 32.02 13.49
CA VAL A 388 -0.96 30.60 13.79
C VAL A 388 -2.01 30.09 14.75
N ILE A 389 -2.75 29.05 14.34
CA ILE A 389 -3.76 28.38 15.17
C ILE A 389 -3.39 26.91 15.40
N GLY A 390 -3.79 26.38 16.56
CA GLY A 390 -3.66 24.97 16.88
C GLY A 390 -4.79 24.13 16.26
N SER A 391 -4.50 22.92 15.84
CA SER A 391 -5.56 22.00 15.40
C SER A 391 -6.57 21.75 16.51
N GLY A 392 -7.86 21.97 16.20
CA GLY A 392 -8.98 21.89 17.14
C GLY A 392 -9.42 23.24 17.69
N GLU A 393 -8.73 24.33 17.39
CA GLU A 393 -9.19 25.69 17.66
C GLU A 393 -10.15 26.16 16.55
N ASP A 394 -10.92 27.21 16.86
CA ASP A 394 -11.81 27.82 15.87
C ASP A 394 -11.00 28.40 14.69
N VAL A 395 -11.37 28.01 13.50
CA VAL A 395 -10.71 28.49 12.28
C VAL A 395 -11.39 29.80 11.84
N PRO A 396 -10.66 30.93 11.76
CA PRO A 396 -11.20 32.17 11.22
C PRO A 396 -11.69 32.00 9.78
N SER A 397 -12.56 32.93 9.32
CA SER A 397 -13.04 32.90 7.93
C SER A 397 -11.88 33.07 6.92
N PHE A 398 -11.93 32.30 5.85
CA PHE A 398 -10.92 32.30 4.78
C PHE A 398 -11.57 32.17 3.40
N ASP A 399 -10.83 32.56 2.36
CA ASP A 399 -11.28 32.54 0.97
C ASP A 399 -10.80 31.28 0.23
N LEU A 400 -9.59 30.82 0.58
CA LEU A 400 -8.87 29.72 -0.07
C LEU A 400 -8.25 28.81 0.98
N HIS A 401 -8.00 27.56 0.64
CA HIS A 401 -7.19 26.68 1.50
C HIS A 401 -6.14 25.91 0.71
N CYS A 402 -5.05 25.50 1.40
CA CYS A 402 -4.04 24.64 0.83
C CYS A 402 -3.43 23.73 1.92
N PRO A 403 -3.34 22.40 1.69
CA PRO A 403 -2.55 21.53 2.54
C PRO A 403 -1.07 21.92 2.45
N LEU A 404 -0.35 21.90 3.57
CA LEU A 404 1.06 22.33 3.61
C LEU A 404 1.94 21.59 2.58
N MET A 405 1.72 20.29 2.40
CA MET A 405 2.53 19.50 1.46
C MET A 405 2.13 19.68 -0.02
N SER A 406 1.06 20.42 -0.32
CA SER A 406 0.71 20.84 -1.68
C SER A 406 1.31 22.21 -2.05
N LEU A 407 1.87 22.96 -1.07
CA LEU A 407 2.48 24.26 -1.33
C LEU A 407 3.63 24.22 -2.36
N PRO A 408 4.55 23.21 -2.33
CA PRO A 408 5.56 23.13 -3.39
C PRO A 408 4.96 23.05 -4.80
N LEU A 409 3.82 22.34 -4.96
CA LEU A 409 3.10 22.32 -6.24
C LEU A 409 2.50 23.68 -6.58
N ALA A 410 1.82 24.31 -5.61
CA ALA A 410 1.21 25.62 -5.78
C ALA A 410 2.21 26.74 -6.15
N PHE A 411 3.45 26.62 -5.66
CA PHE A 411 4.56 27.52 -5.97
C PHE A 411 5.40 27.08 -7.18
N HIS A 412 4.98 26.04 -7.90
CA HIS A 412 5.76 25.47 -9.01
C HIS A 412 7.22 25.23 -8.64
N THR A 413 7.46 24.74 -7.42
CA THR A 413 8.82 24.56 -6.88
C THR A 413 9.58 23.55 -7.74
N GLU A 414 10.76 23.96 -8.18
CA GLU A 414 11.77 23.13 -8.83
C GLU A 414 13.01 23.04 -7.92
N LEU A 415 13.92 22.14 -8.23
CA LEU A 415 15.14 21.96 -7.43
C LEU A 415 15.93 23.27 -7.22
N ALA A 416 15.97 24.13 -8.25
CA ALA A 416 16.65 25.41 -8.22
C ALA A 416 15.87 26.54 -7.52
N THR A 417 14.56 26.36 -7.32
CA THR A 417 13.67 27.37 -6.74
C THR A 417 13.13 26.98 -5.36
N ILE A 418 13.70 25.96 -4.76
CA ILE A 418 13.39 25.60 -3.36
C ILE A 418 13.66 26.82 -2.47
N PRO A 419 12.68 27.27 -1.65
CA PRO A 419 12.90 28.38 -0.72
C PRO A 419 13.83 27.92 0.41
N ALA A 420 15.13 28.21 0.24
CA ALA A 420 16.21 27.75 1.12
C ALA A 420 16.65 28.80 2.16
N GLU A 421 15.95 29.93 2.24
CA GLU A 421 16.26 30.97 3.24
C GLU A 421 16.12 30.41 4.67
N ILE A 422 17.18 30.55 5.46
CA ILE A 422 17.27 30.15 6.88
C ILE A 422 18.04 31.21 7.67
N PRO A 423 17.77 31.41 9.00
CA PRO A 423 16.67 30.79 9.72
C PRO A 423 15.31 31.38 9.32
N TYR A 424 14.25 30.57 9.37
CA TYR A 424 12.87 31.06 9.26
C TYR A 424 12.03 30.80 10.53
N LEU A 425 12.63 30.14 11.53
CA LEU A 425 12.11 30.00 12.89
C LEU A 425 13.15 30.51 13.88
N ALA A 426 12.68 30.91 15.07
CA ALA A 426 13.53 31.36 16.16
C ALA A 426 13.12 30.69 17.47
N ALA A 427 14.09 30.34 18.30
CA ALA A 427 13.81 29.88 19.66
C ALA A 427 13.59 31.08 20.59
N ALA A 428 12.65 30.96 21.52
CA ALA A 428 12.32 32.00 22.49
C ALA A 428 13.50 32.27 23.44
N PRO A 429 13.91 33.53 23.65
CA PRO A 429 15.08 33.86 24.47
C PRO A 429 14.99 33.33 25.90
N GLU A 430 13.82 33.42 26.53
CA GLU A 430 13.56 32.94 27.87
C GLU A 430 13.70 31.41 28.00
N ARG A 431 13.37 30.66 26.93
CA ARG A 431 13.59 29.22 26.88
C ARG A 431 15.07 28.89 26.69
N ILE A 432 15.78 29.67 25.88
CA ILE A 432 17.25 29.52 25.73
C ILE A 432 17.95 29.74 27.06
N GLU A 433 17.60 30.79 27.82
CA GLU A 433 18.16 31.07 29.13
C GLU A 433 17.88 29.91 30.11
N HIS A 434 16.64 29.45 30.16
CA HIS A 434 16.25 28.30 31.00
C HIS A 434 17.12 27.06 30.70
N TRP A 435 17.20 26.63 29.44
CA TRP A 435 17.95 25.44 29.07
C TRP A 435 19.47 25.64 29.17
N SER A 436 19.96 26.86 29.00
CA SER A 436 21.38 27.19 29.24
C SER A 436 21.77 26.93 30.69
N GLY A 437 20.87 27.21 31.65
CA GLY A 437 21.08 26.93 33.07
C GLY A 437 21.02 25.45 33.43
N GLN A 438 20.37 24.60 32.61
CA GLN A 438 20.29 23.16 32.83
C GLN A 438 21.48 22.38 32.25
N LEU A 439 22.22 23.00 31.35
CA LEU A 439 23.39 22.36 30.73
C LEU A 439 24.64 22.55 31.61
N PRO A 440 25.57 21.57 31.61
CA PRO A 440 26.86 21.73 32.27
C PRO A 440 27.60 22.96 31.77
N GLN A 441 28.52 23.50 32.59
CA GLN A 441 29.40 24.59 32.13
C GLN A 441 30.13 24.14 30.85
N ARG A 442 30.01 24.93 29.79
CA ARG A 442 30.61 24.63 28.50
C ARG A 442 32.13 24.50 28.57
N ARG A 443 32.65 23.35 28.14
CA ARG A 443 34.10 23.05 28.09
C ARG A 443 34.59 22.63 26.71
N ALA A 444 33.65 22.25 25.81
CA ALA A 444 33.94 21.67 24.51
C ALA A 444 32.85 21.99 23.47
N LEU A 445 32.98 21.45 22.28
CA LEU A 445 31.96 21.52 21.22
C LEU A 445 30.70 20.75 21.65
N ARG A 446 29.55 21.42 21.67
CA ARG A 446 28.27 20.78 22.01
C ARG A 446 27.60 20.17 20.80
N VAL A 447 27.42 18.86 20.86
CA VAL A 447 26.76 18.09 19.80
C VAL A 447 25.45 17.50 20.33
N GLY A 448 24.34 17.98 19.78
CA GLY A 448 23.01 17.44 20.07
C GLY A 448 22.78 16.15 19.30
N LEU A 449 22.27 15.10 19.97
CA LEU A 449 22.02 13.78 19.37
C LEU A 449 20.53 13.44 19.36
N VAL A 450 20.03 12.96 18.20
CA VAL A 450 18.73 12.32 18.04
C VAL A 450 18.89 11.08 17.15
N TRP A 451 18.66 9.90 17.71
CA TRP A 451 18.98 8.63 17.03
C TRP A 451 17.77 7.78 16.68
N SER A 452 16.58 8.15 17.14
CA SER A 452 15.38 7.40 16.81
C SER A 452 14.18 8.31 16.57
N GLY A 453 13.29 7.85 15.68
CA GLY A 453 12.02 8.48 15.41
C GLY A 453 10.89 7.93 16.27
N ASN A 454 9.65 8.26 15.89
CA ASN A 454 8.45 7.72 16.52
C ASN A 454 8.31 6.23 16.16
N ALA A 455 8.31 5.35 17.16
CA ALA A 455 8.23 3.90 17.02
C ALA A 455 6.93 3.41 16.33
N VAL A 456 5.87 4.20 16.33
CA VAL A 456 4.60 3.88 15.64
C VAL A 456 4.69 4.10 14.13
N HIS A 457 5.72 4.80 13.65
CA HIS A 457 5.89 5.07 12.23
C HIS A 457 6.27 3.79 11.48
N LYS A 458 5.56 3.47 10.38
CA LYS A 458 5.74 2.22 9.61
C LYS A 458 7.19 1.96 9.18
N ASP A 459 7.93 3.02 8.87
CA ASP A 459 9.33 2.97 8.39
C ASP A 459 10.37 3.30 9.48
N ASP A 460 9.97 3.26 10.75
CA ASP A 460 10.88 3.62 11.84
C ASP A 460 12.09 2.67 11.96
N HIS A 461 11.89 1.40 11.66
CA HIS A 461 12.94 0.38 11.69
C HIS A 461 14.08 0.65 10.68
N ASN A 462 13.81 1.35 9.57
CA ASN A 462 14.81 1.71 8.57
C ASN A 462 15.61 2.96 8.94
N ARG A 463 14.96 3.95 9.59
CA ARG A 463 15.56 5.27 9.86
C ARG A 463 16.12 5.43 11.27
N SER A 464 15.71 4.60 12.23
CA SER A 464 16.17 4.67 13.62
C SER A 464 17.42 3.81 13.83
N ILE A 465 18.31 4.30 14.69
CA ILE A 465 19.58 3.65 15.06
C ILE A 465 19.52 3.35 16.56
N ALA A 466 19.92 2.16 17.00
CA ALA A 466 20.09 1.90 18.44
C ALA A 466 21.28 2.73 18.97
N LEU A 467 21.11 3.34 20.14
CA LEU A 467 22.17 4.17 20.76
C LEU A 467 23.50 3.43 20.93
N ALA A 468 23.44 2.11 21.15
CA ALA A 468 24.62 1.26 21.22
C ALA A 468 25.54 1.39 20.00
N ARG A 469 24.99 1.59 18.80
CA ARG A 469 25.76 1.77 17.56
C ARG A 469 26.42 3.13 17.45
N LEU A 470 25.97 4.14 18.20
CA LEU A 470 26.56 5.48 18.24
C LEU A 470 27.71 5.62 19.23
N LYS A 471 27.93 4.63 20.12
CA LYS A 471 29.04 4.66 21.12
C LYS A 471 30.40 5.03 20.55
N PRO A 472 30.81 4.60 19.33
CA PRO A 472 32.09 5.01 18.74
C PRO A 472 32.26 6.51 18.53
N LEU A 473 31.15 7.29 18.50
CA LEU A 473 31.22 8.76 18.44
C LEU A 473 31.66 9.36 19.77
N PHE A 474 31.32 8.73 20.90
CA PHE A 474 31.63 9.20 22.25
C PHE A 474 33.13 9.10 22.58
N ASP A 475 33.90 8.35 21.78
CA ASP A 475 35.36 8.23 21.88
C ASP A 475 36.11 9.38 21.20
N VAL A 476 35.40 10.39 20.66
CA VAL A 476 36.00 11.58 20.06
C VAL A 476 36.18 12.62 21.16
N ASP A 477 37.42 12.86 21.58
CA ASP A 477 37.73 13.85 22.60
C ASP A 477 37.37 15.28 22.17
N GLY A 478 37.06 16.17 23.13
CA GLY A 478 36.72 17.58 22.83
C GLY A 478 35.26 17.80 22.41
N ILE A 479 34.37 16.86 22.66
CA ILE A 479 32.93 16.95 22.40
C ILE A 479 32.10 16.72 23.65
N GLU A 480 31.11 17.56 23.89
CA GLU A 480 30.03 17.37 24.86
C GLU A 480 28.80 16.85 24.11
N PHE A 481 28.45 15.56 24.28
CA PHE A 481 27.25 14.99 23.69
C PHE A 481 26.02 15.26 24.54
N ILE A 482 25.00 15.86 23.94
CA ILE A 482 23.75 16.22 24.58
C ILE A 482 22.62 15.44 23.91
N SER A 483 21.92 14.60 24.66
CA SER A 483 20.72 13.93 24.17
C SER A 483 19.56 14.93 24.03
N LEU A 484 19.08 15.09 22.80
CA LEU A 484 17.86 15.82 22.46
C LEU A 484 16.69 14.84 22.21
N GLN A 485 16.88 13.55 22.49
CA GLN A 485 15.89 12.50 22.28
C GLN A 485 14.81 12.57 23.37
N LYS A 486 13.57 12.91 22.98
CA LYS A 486 12.43 12.96 23.92
C LYS A 486 11.96 11.56 24.32
N ASP A 487 11.62 10.75 23.34
CA ASP A 487 11.11 9.39 23.54
C ASP A 487 12.27 8.41 23.45
N VAL A 488 12.82 8.01 24.59
CA VAL A 488 13.97 7.09 24.68
C VAL A 488 13.46 5.66 24.88
N ARG A 489 13.95 4.72 24.10
CA ARG A 489 13.62 3.29 24.24
C ARG A 489 14.31 2.71 25.46
N ASP A 490 13.71 1.71 26.12
CA ASP A 490 14.23 1.12 27.36
C ASP A 490 15.70 0.66 27.27
N ALA A 491 16.06 0.02 26.16
CA ALA A 491 17.44 -0.42 25.94
C ALA A 491 18.43 0.76 25.82
N ASP A 492 18.01 1.87 25.21
CA ASP A 492 18.82 3.07 25.06
C ASP A 492 18.89 3.86 26.36
N ALA A 493 17.81 3.88 27.17
CA ALA A 493 17.77 4.51 28.48
C ALA A 493 18.82 3.92 29.43
N GLN A 494 19.00 2.59 29.42
CA GLN A 494 20.02 1.93 30.22
C GLN A 494 21.44 2.34 29.78
N ILE A 495 21.70 2.41 28.48
CA ILE A 495 23.00 2.86 27.94
C ILE A 495 23.31 4.29 28.35
N MET A 496 22.31 5.18 28.32
CA MET A 496 22.47 6.59 28.74
C MET A 496 22.76 6.71 30.24
N ALA A 497 22.13 5.87 31.06
CA ALA A 497 22.38 5.87 32.51
C ALA A 497 23.78 5.40 32.88
N ASP A 498 24.34 4.47 32.09
CA ASP A 498 25.64 3.86 32.33
C ASP A 498 26.82 4.66 31.69
N ASP A 499 26.53 5.56 30.75
CA ASP A 499 27.58 6.31 30.01
C ASP A 499 27.56 7.82 30.34
N PRO A 500 28.49 8.31 31.20
CA PRO A 500 28.50 9.71 31.63
C PRO A 500 28.92 10.69 30.53
N ARG A 501 29.33 10.22 29.35
CA ARG A 501 29.73 11.06 28.22
C ARG A 501 28.54 11.69 27.48
N ILE A 502 27.32 11.26 27.77
CA ILE A 502 26.11 11.83 27.22
C ILE A 502 25.26 12.48 28.31
N THR A 503 24.94 13.76 28.16
CA THR A 503 24.05 14.49 29.05
C THR A 503 22.64 14.43 28.51
N ASP A 504 21.69 13.93 29.30
CA ASP A 504 20.29 13.80 28.88
C ASP A 504 19.46 14.99 29.34
N ILE A 505 18.93 15.75 28.40
CA ILE A 505 17.95 16.80 28.63
C ILE A 505 16.66 16.55 27.84
N GLY A 506 16.71 15.74 26.80
CA GLY A 506 15.60 15.53 25.85
C GLY A 506 14.34 15.00 26.49
N ARG A 507 14.45 14.10 27.48
CA ARG A 507 13.28 13.53 28.22
C ARG A 507 12.50 14.57 29.03
N GLN A 508 13.08 15.73 29.28
CA GLN A 508 12.47 16.82 30.06
C GLN A 508 11.70 17.82 29.19
N PHE A 509 11.79 17.72 27.84
CA PHE A 509 11.11 18.64 26.95
C PHE A 509 9.58 18.53 27.06
N GLY A 510 8.91 19.67 27.29
CA GLY A 510 7.45 19.76 27.28
C GLY A 510 6.89 19.87 25.87
N ASP A 511 7.49 20.72 25.06
CA ASP A 511 7.04 21.11 23.72
C ASP A 511 8.20 21.32 22.72
N PHE A 512 7.88 21.83 21.55
CA PHE A 512 8.91 22.13 20.54
C PHE A 512 9.66 23.45 20.79
N ASP A 513 9.19 24.34 21.68
CA ASP A 513 9.95 25.52 22.11
C ASP A 513 11.16 25.11 22.96
N ASP A 514 10.97 24.11 23.85
CA ASP A 514 12.09 23.52 24.60
C ASP A 514 13.10 22.88 23.68
N THR A 515 12.62 22.10 22.69
CA THR A 515 13.49 21.47 21.68
C THR A 515 14.25 22.53 20.85
N ALA A 516 13.57 23.61 20.44
CA ALA A 516 14.18 24.68 19.68
C ALA A 516 15.25 25.44 20.50
N ALA A 517 14.98 25.71 21.78
CA ALA A 517 15.92 26.35 22.67
C ALA A 517 17.17 25.48 22.91
N ALA A 518 16.97 24.19 23.15
CA ALA A 518 18.06 23.23 23.30
C ALA A 518 18.90 23.13 22.01
N VAL A 519 18.26 23.03 20.85
CA VAL A 519 18.93 23.06 19.52
C VAL A 519 19.72 24.35 19.31
N ALA A 520 19.17 25.50 19.72
CA ALA A 520 19.85 26.79 19.62
C ALA A 520 21.18 26.85 20.42
N LEU A 521 21.29 26.07 21.49
CA LEU A 521 22.49 25.96 22.35
C LEU A 521 23.56 24.99 21.79
N MET A 522 23.24 24.23 20.75
CA MET A 522 24.17 23.29 20.11
C MET A 522 25.02 23.96 19.04
N ASP A 523 26.27 23.51 18.89
CA ASP A 523 27.15 23.87 17.77
C ASP A 523 26.92 23.03 16.53
N LEU A 524 26.38 21.82 16.76
CA LEU A 524 26.02 20.84 15.74
C LEU A 524 24.90 19.97 16.26
N VAL A 525 23.95 19.63 15.41
CA VAL A 525 22.97 18.58 15.68
C VAL A 525 23.26 17.38 14.78
N ILE A 526 23.33 16.19 15.34
CA ILE A 526 23.39 14.92 14.60
C ILE A 526 22.08 14.21 14.84
N ALA A 527 21.30 14.00 13.79
CA ALA A 527 19.98 13.41 13.89
C ALA A 527 19.72 12.40 12.77
N VAL A 528 18.95 11.35 13.05
CA VAL A 528 18.30 10.59 11.99
C VAL A 528 17.18 11.42 11.37
N ASP A 529 16.53 10.91 10.32
CA ASP A 529 15.42 11.60 9.64
C ASP A 529 14.22 11.76 10.57
N THR A 530 14.19 12.87 11.30
CA THR A 530 13.18 13.22 12.31
C THR A 530 12.80 14.70 12.25
N SER A 531 11.75 15.07 12.99
CA SER A 531 11.35 16.48 13.14
C SER A 531 12.44 17.37 13.70
N VAL A 532 13.37 16.85 14.50
CA VAL A 532 14.50 17.62 15.05
C VAL A 532 15.53 17.99 13.98
N ALA A 533 15.74 17.11 12.98
CA ALA A 533 16.58 17.45 11.82
C ALA A 533 16.01 18.65 11.04
N HIS A 534 14.69 18.64 10.81
CA HIS A 534 13.98 19.75 10.16
C HIS A 534 14.00 21.03 11.01
N LEU A 535 13.84 20.89 12.33
CA LEU A 535 13.90 22.02 13.26
C LEU A 535 15.28 22.66 13.29
N ALA A 536 16.34 21.85 13.37
CA ALA A 536 17.72 22.36 13.33
C ALA A 536 18.00 23.12 12.04
N GLY A 537 17.57 22.60 10.89
CA GLY A 537 17.64 23.28 9.61
C GLY A 537 16.83 24.58 9.57
N ALA A 538 15.60 24.59 10.13
CA ALA A 538 14.73 25.76 10.20
C ALA A 538 15.30 26.88 11.08
N LEU A 539 16.04 26.53 12.13
CA LEU A 539 16.77 27.45 13.01
C LEU A 539 18.13 27.88 12.45
N GLY A 540 18.51 27.42 11.25
CA GLY A 540 19.80 27.75 10.63
C GLY A 540 21.01 27.09 11.30
N LYS A 541 20.80 26.07 12.14
CA LYS A 541 21.88 25.37 12.83
C LYS A 541 22.57 24.35 11.92
N PRO A 542 23.87 24.13 12.06
CA PRO A 542 24.54 23.00 11.43
C PRO A 542 23.88 21.69 11.84
N VAL A 543 23.45 20.91 10.86
CA VAL A 543 22.81 19.61 11.11
C VAL A 543 23.41 18.52 10.23
N TRP A 544 23.78 17.41 10.84
CA TRP A 544 24.21 16.22 10.16
C TRP A 544 23.09 15.19 10.23
N VAL A 545 22.60 14.78 9.06
CA VAL A 545 21.46 13.87 8.97
C VAL A 545 21.93 12.49 8.57
N LEU A 546 21.64 11.51 9.43
CA LEU A 546 21.97 10.11 9.22
C LEU A 546 20.82 9.44 8.48
N LEU A 547 21.10 8.95 7.29
CA LEU A 547 20.07 8.48 6.37
C LEU A 547 20.20 6.98 6.07
N PRO A 548 19.07 6.26 5.96
CA PRO A 548 19.07 4.90 5.46
C PRO A 548 19.54 4.85 4.00
N PHE A 549 19.76 3.65 3.49
CA PHE A 549 20.17 3.43 2.09
C PHE A 549 19.15 4.01 1.10
N CYS A 550 17.87 3.86 1.40
CA CYS A 550 16.77 4.43 0.62
C CYS A 550 16.01 5.47 1.47
N PRO A 551 16.46 6.75 1.51
CA PRO A 551 15.86 7.78 2.36
C PRO A 551 14.57 8.35 1.77
N ASP A 552 13.87 9.19 2.56
CA ASP A 552 12.76 9.99 2.06
C ASP A 552 13.19 10.92 0.90
N TRP A 553 12.26 11.25 0.02
CA TRP A 553 12.48 12.07 -1.18
C TRP A 553 13.07 13.46 -0.88
N ARG A 554 12.83 14.01 0.32
CA ARG A 554 13.31 15.34 0.73
C ARG A 554 14.83 15.42 0.77
N TRP A 555 15.45 14.27 1.00
CA TRP A 555 16.90 14.16 1.09
C TRP A 555 17.57 13.89 -0.26
N LEU A 556 16.78 13.67 -1.33
CA LEU A 556 17.26 13.35 -2.68
C LEU A 556 18.20 12.13 -2.73
N THR A 557 18.89 11.93 -3.86
CA THR A 557 19.91 10.89 -4.05
C THR A 557 21.26 11.51 -4.35
N ASP A 558 22.33 10.75 -4.17
CA ASP A 558 23.69 11.01 -4.69
C ASP A 558 24.30 12.38 -4.33
N ARG A 559 23.94 12.95 -3.17
CA ARG A 559 24.50 14.22 -2.71
C ARG A 559 24.70 14.24 -1.20
N ALA A 560 25.69 15.02 -0.75
CA ALA A 560 26.02 15.19 0.66
C ALA A 560 25.43 16.47 1.28
N ASP A 561 24.90 17.40 0.47
CA ASP A 561 24.18 18.61 0.88
C ASP A 561 22.66 18.44 0.71
N ASN A 562 21.91 19.40 1.20
CA ASN A 562 20.44 19.40 1.04
C ASN A 562 19.95 20.77 0.57
N PRO A 563 19.17 20.85 -0.53
CA PRO A 563 18.68 22.13 -1.05
C PRO A 563 17.61 22.79 -0.19
N TRP A 564 16.94 22.04 0.70
CA TRP A 564 15.99 22.60 1.66
C TRP A 564 16.67 23.27 2.85
N TYR A 565 17.85 22.78 3.24
CA TYR A 565 18.60 23.26 4.41
C TYR A 565 20.09 23.38 4.06
N PRO A 566 20.57 24.58 3.68
CA PRO A 566 21.98 24.79 3.29
C PRO A 566 23.00 24.44 4.38
N THR A 567 22.57 24.41 5.66
CA THR A 567 23.41 24.01 6.80
C THR A 567 23.45 22.50 7.03
N ALA A 568 22.69 21.72 6.26
CA ALA A 568 22.64 20.26 6.41
C ALA A 568 23.77 19.56 5.65
N ARG A 569 24.36 18.56 6.31
CA ARG A 569 25.23 17.55 5.69
C ARG A 569 24.63 16.18 5.85
N LEU A 570 24.57 15.39 4.77
CA LEU A 570 23.92 14.10 4.71
C LEU A 570 24.95 12.97 4.78
N PHE A 571 24.70 12.00 5.66
CA PHE A 571 25.48 10.77 5.80
C PHE A 571 24.58 9.59 5.48
N ARG A 572 24.87 8.89 4.40
CA ARG A 572 24.02 7.82 3.87
C ARG A 572 24.62 6.46 4.13
N GLN A 573 23.78 5.47 4.40
CA GLN A 573 24.22 4.08 4.41
C GLN A 573 24.85 3.71 3.06
N PRO A 574 26.06 3.14 3.05
CA PRO A 574 26.69 2.63 1.82
C PRO A 574 26.03 1.34 1.29
N GLY A 575 25.32 0.62 2.14
CA GLY A 575 24.52 -0.55 1.82
C GLY A 575 23.32 -0.66 2.76
N ILE A 576 22.33 -1.48 2.42
CA ILE A 576 21.11 -1.65 3.22
C ILE A 576 21.46 -2.12 4.63
N GLY A 577 21.07 -1.34 5.64
CA GLY A 577 21.29 -1.64 7.06
C GLY A 577 22.71 -1.35 7.58
N ASP A 578 23.62 -0.83 6.75
CA ASP A 578 24.99 -0.51 7.16
C ASP A 578 25.07 0.82 7.92
N TRP A 579 24.59 0.82 9.15
CA TRP A 579 24.73 1.94 10.07
C TRP A 579 26.17 2.10 10.61
N GLU A 580 26.96 1.05 10.64
CA GLU A 580 28.36 1.10 11.10
C GLU A 580 29.21 1.95 10.15
N GLY A 581 29.02 1.77 8.84
CA GLY A 581 29.63 2.61 7.82
C GLY A 581 29.26 4.08 7.98
N VAL A 582 28.00 4.41 8.27
CA VAL A 582 27.53 5.78 8.55
C VAL A 582 28.21 6.35 9.79
N VAL A 583 28.21 5.62 10.90
CA VAL A 583 28.84 6.06 12.17
C VAL A 583 30.33 6.30 11.99
N GLY A 584 31.03 5.44 11.22
CA GLY A 584 32.43 5.61 10.87
C GLY A 584 32.69 6.92 10.10
N GLN A 585 31.87 7.26 9.10
CA GLN A 585 31.94 8.51 8.35
C GLN A 585 31.71 9.74 9.26
N VAL A 586 30.71 9.67 10.13
CA VAL A 586 30.39 10.74 11.09
C VAL A 586 31.55 10.96 12.06
N ARG A 587 32.14 9.88 12.62
CA ARG A 587 33.29 9.95 13.51
C ARG A 587 34.48 10.66 12.87
N GLN A 588 34.81 10.30 11.62
CA GLN A 588 35.89 10.96 10.85
C GLN A 588 35.58 12.44 10.62
N ALA A 589 34.34 12.77 10.28
CA ALA A 589 33.93 14.16 10.07
C ALA A 589 33.98 14.99 11.36
N LEU A 590 33.63 14.41 12.53
CA LEU A 590 33.76 15.07 13.84
C LEU A 590 35.21 15.37 14.16
N ALA A 591 36.11 14.41 13.99
CA ALA A 591 37.55 14.61 14.22
C ALA A 591 38.13 15.72 13.31
N ALA A 592 37.75 15.72 12.02
CA ALA A 592 38.16 16.75 11.08
C ALA A 592 37.64 18.16 11.47
N ARG A 593 36.40 18.27 11.97
CA ARG A 593 35.81 19.54 12.42
C ARG A 593 36.54 20.13 13.62
N LEU A 594 36.97 19.30 14.56
CA LEU A 594 37.74 19.74 15.73
C LEU A 594 39.13 20.29 15.31
N SER A 595 39.78 19.60 14.37
CA SER A 595 41.08 20.04 13.84
C SER A 595 41.05 21.37 13.08
N GLN A 596 39.89 21.80 12.58
CA GLN A 596 39.69 23.08 11.89
C GLN A 596 39.37 24.24 12.84
N ASN A 597 38.93 23.97 14.06
CA ASN A 597 38.52 24.96 15.07
C ASN A 597 39.54 25.13 16.21
N GLY A 598 40.61 24.33 16.25
CA GLY A 598 41.76 24.44 17.14
C GLY A 598 42.95 25.02 16.41
#